data_37adc5af8be6307946e6facc999c1284
#
_entry.id   37adc5af8be6307946e6facc999c1284
#
_cell.length_a   1.000
_cell.length_b   1.000
_cell.length_c   1.000
_cell.angle_alpha   90.00
_cell.angle_beta   90.00
_cell.angle_gamma   90.00
#
_symmetry.space_group_name_H-M   'P 1'
#
loop_
_entity.id
_entity.type
_entity.pdbx_description
1 polymer ?
#
loop_
_entity_poly.entity_id
_entity_poly.type
_entity_poly.pdbx_seq_one_letter_code
_entity_poly.pdbx_strand_id
1 'polypeptide(L)'
;MLRLLFALMSLLPHGLRRHVVRGLMHGVWGRLSHAKVYGLKDLPDGPCLFICNHLSNADGFTLYRALRPRRVVFLAGVKLHGTVMTRLAAETMDTIDITPNSPDIEALRRCVELLKGGQSVLIFPEGGRSRSGGLLQAKKGVGLIAKRACVPIVPVALTGTEKLMPINDSDMGGERLFHADVTVTFGPAFRMEDLEPEVSGASDARQALVDAMMRRVAALLPPAYQGVYAGGPEPVAPTAPPSAVPPSA
;
A
#
# COMPACT_ATOMS: atom_id res chain seq x y z
N MET A 1 -6.20 -17.65 24.57
CA MET A 1 -5.50 -18.52 23.61
C MET A 1 -4.46 -17.75 22.76
N LEU A 2 -4.84 -16.69 22.06
CA LEU A 2 -3.93 -15.91 21.22
C LEU A 2 -2.75 -15.27 21.98
N ARG A 3 -2.99 -14.74 23.20
CA ARG A 3 -1.94 -14.17 24.07
C ARG A 3 -0.91 -15.20 24.54
N LEU A 4 -1.34 -16.43 24.82
CA LEU A 4 -0.45 -17.52 25.23
C LEU A 4 0.41 -17.99 24.05
N LEU A 5 -0.19 -18.12 22.87
CA LEU A 5 0.54 -18.45 21.65
C LEU A 5 1.61 -17.39 21.35
N PHE A 6 1.27 -16.11 21.55
CA PHE A 6 2.19 -15.01 21.37
C PHE A 6 3.36 -15.03 22.38
N ALA A 7 3.06 -15.33 23.63
CA ALA A 7 4.09 -15.49 24.66
C ALA A 7 5.06 -16.65 24.34
N LEU A 8 4.53 -17.79 23.87
CA LEU A 8 5.35 -18.90 23.40
C LEU A 8 6.20 -18.54 22.17
N MET A 9 5.64 -17.80 21.24
CA MET A 9 6.36 -17.32 20.05
C MET A 9 7.46 -16.32 20.39
N SER A 10 7.30 -15.51 21.44
CA SER A 10 8.34 -14.56 21.89
C SER A 10 9.60 -15.24 22.42
N LEU A 11 9.52 -16.51 22.79
CA LEU A 11 10.66 -17.34 23.22
C LEU A 11 11.50 -17.85 22.05
N LEU A 12 10.98 -17.80 20.82
CA LEU A 12 11.70 -18.23 19.63
C LEU A 12 12.78 -17.22 19.22
N PRO A 13 13.94 -17.67 18.72
CA PRO A 13 14.91 -16.79 18.08
C PRO A 13 14.25 -15.94 16.99
N HIS A 14 14.65 -14.67 16.86
CA HIS A 14 14.00 -13.70 15.99
C HIS A 14 13.79 -14.20 14.54
N GLY A 15 14.81 -14.87 13.95
CA GLY A 15 14.71 -15.41 12.60
C GLY A 15 13.64 -16.50 12.46
N LEU A 16 13.61 -17.46 13.41
CA LEU A 16 12.64 -18.56 13.41
C LEU A 16 11.22 -18.02 13.66
N ARG A 17 11.06 -17.11 14.62
CA ARG A 17 9.80 -16.43 14.91
C ARG A 17 9.24 -15.75 13.65
N ARG A 18 10.07 -14.98 12.92
CA ARG A 18 9.66 -14.30 11.67
C ARG A 18 9.13 -15.30 10.63
N HIS A 19 9.76 -16.47 10.47
CA HIS A 19 9.31 -17.50 9.54
C HIS A 19 7.97 -18.13 9.97
N VAL A 20 7.82 -18.48 11.25
CA VAL A 20 6.58 -19.04 11.79
C VAL A 20 5.41 -18.05 11.66
N VAL A 21 5.63 -16.79 12.07
CA VAL A 21 4.63 -15.72 11.95
C VAL A 21 4.22 -15.53 10.49
N ARG A 22 5.19 -15.49 9.59
CA ARG A 22 4.94 -15.36 8.16
C ARG A 22 4.07 -16.50 7.66
N GLY A 23 4.40 -17.76 7.96
CA GLY A 23 3.62 -18.93 7.56
C GLY A 23 2.18 -18.86 8.06
N LEU A 24 1.99 -18.56 9.35
CA LEU A 24 0.68 -18.37 9.95
C LEU A 24 -0.14 -17.26 9.27
N MET A 25 0.46 -16.10 9.05
CA MET A 25 -0.19 -14.97 8.39
C MET A 25 -0.59 -15.34 6.95
N HIS A 26 0.30 -16.02 6.21
CA HIS A 26 -0.03 -16.49 4.85
C HIS A 26 -1.20 -17.48 4.86
N GLY A 27 -1.24 -18.43 5.80
CA GLY A 27 -2.33 -19.38 5.95
C GLY A 27 -3.67 -18.71 6.28
N VAL A 28 -3.68 -17.80 7.26
CA VAL A 28 -4.87 -17.05 7.66
C VAL A 28 -5.39 -16.20 6.50
N TRP A 29 -4.51 -15.43 5.84
CA TRP A 29 -4.92 -14.62 4.68
C TRP A 29 -5.40 -15.47 3.51
N GLY A 30 -4.72 -16.57 3.19
CA GLY A 30 -5.13 -17.47 2.11
C GLY A 30 -6.51 -18.08 2.33
N ARG A 31 -6.90 -18.28 3.61
CA ARG A 31 -8.22 -18.82 3.94
C ARG A 31 -9.33 -17.75 3.96
N LEU A 32 -9.00 -16.52 4.36
CA LEU A 32 -9.99 -15.46 4.58
C LEU A 32 -10.14 -14.52 3.37
N SER A 33 -9.07 -14.31 2.59
CA SER A 33 -9.10 -13.42 1.44
C SER A 33 -9.06 -14.20 0.13
N HIS A 34 -10.10 -14.07 -0.69
CA HIS A 34 -10.07 -14.48 -2.09
C HIS A 34 -9.42 -13.36 -2.91
N ALA A 35 -8.09 -13.30 -2.87
CA ALA A 35 -7.35 -12.22 -3.50
C ALA A 35 -7.16 -12.46 -5.00
N LYS A 36 -7.62 -11.49 -5.83
CA LYS A 36 -7.32 -11.43 -7.27
C LYS A 36 -6.28 -10.34 -7.50
N VAL A 37 -5.21 -10.66 -8.23
CA VAL A 37 -4.10 -9.74 -8.49
C VAL A 37 -3.96 -9.55 -10.00
N TYR A 38 -3.95 -8.30 -10.46
CA TYR A 38 -3.85 -7.91 -11.87
C TYR A 38 -2.65 -6.98 -12.10
N GLY A 39 -2.10 -7.00 -13.30
CA GLY A 39 -1.01 -6.10 -13.73
C GLY A 39 0.37 -6.41 -13.13
N LEU A 40 0.53 -7.50 -12.39
CA LEU A 40 1.80 -7.83 -11.73
C LEU A 40 2.93 -8.14 -12.74
N LYS A 41 2.59 -8.67 -13.90
CA LYS A 41 3.56 -9.03 -14.95
C LYS A 41 4.14 -7.83 -15.69
N ASP A 42 3.44 -6.70 -15.63
CA ASP A 42 3.78 -5.48 -16.37
C ASP A 42 4.60 -4.51 -15.49
N LEU A 43 4.99 -4.95 -14.29
CA LEU A 43 5.79 -4.13 -13.40
C LEU A 43 7.20 -3.94 -13.96
N PRO A 44 7.75 -2.71 -13.92
CA PRO A 44 9.12 -2.45 -14.34
C PRO A 44 10.12 -3.29 -13.55
N ASP A 45 11.20 -3.68 -14.21
CA ASP A 45 12.37 -4.20 -13.51
C ASP A 45 13.04 -3.10 -12.66
N GLY A 46 13.64 -3.49 -11.53
CA GLY A 46 14.31 -2.54 -10.64
C GLY A 46 13.38 -1.84 -9.63
N PRO A 47 13.87 -0.76 -8.98
CA PRO A 47 13.16 -0.07 -7.92
C PRO A 47 11.98 0.73 -8.44
N CYS A 48 10.84 0.65 -7.74
CA CYS A 48 9.63 1.42 -8.04
C CYS A 48 9.10 2.11 -6.78
N LEU A 49 8.49 3.26 -6.96
CA LEU A 49 7.63 3.87 -5.96
C LEU A 49 6.18 3.41 -6.20
N PHE A 50 5.67 2.54 -5.34
CA PHE A 50 4.27 2.13 -5.37
C PHE A 50 3.42 3.12 -4.57
N ILE A 51 2.33 3.59 -5.16
CA ILE A 51 1.34 4.47 -4.52
C ILE A 51 -0.02 3.78 -4.53
N CYS A 52 -0.65 3.65 -3.37
CA CYS A 52 -1.89 2.88 -3.20
C CYS A 52 -2.90 3.62 -2.33
N ASN A 53 -4.20 3.42 -2.58
CA ASN A 53 -5.26 3.82 -1.66
C ASN A 53 -5.19 3.02 -0.34
N HIS A 54 -5.74 3.58 0.73
CA HIS A 54 -5.65 3.00 2.08
C HIS A 54 -7.03 2.83 2.73
N LEU A 55 -7.46 1.59 2.85
CA LEU A 55 -8.81 1.23 3.33
C LEU A 55 -8.78 0.57 4.72
N SER A 56 -7.72 -0.20 5.02
CA SER A 56 -7.72 -1.12 6.15
C SER A 56 -6.31 -1.38 6.67
N ASN A 57 -6.18 -1.85 7.90
CA ASN A 57 -4.93 -2.41 8.41
C ASN A 57 -4.51 -3.71 7.70
N ALA A 58 -5.44 -4.34 6.96
CA ALA A 58 -5.15 -5.49 6.12
C ALA A 58 -4.37 -5.15 4.83
N ASP A 59 -4.35 -3.87 4.41
CA ASP A 59 -3.78 -3.45 3.13
C ASP A 59 -2.30 -3.80 3.00
N GLY A 60 -1.52 -3.47 4.02
CA GLY A 60 -0.07 -3.70 4.01
C GLY A 60 0.29 -5.16 3.77
N PHE A 61 -0.31 -6.07 4.53
CA PHE A 61 -0.01 -7.49 4.39
C PHE A 61 -0.59 -8.10 3.09
N THR A 62 -1.74 -7.60 2.62
CA THR A 62 -2.32 -7.98 1.34
C THR A 62 -1.36 -7.63 0.20
N LEU A 63 -0.84 -6.39 0.18
CA LEU A 63 0.12 -5.91 -0.82
C LEU A 63 1.48 -6.61 -0.71
N TYR A 64 1.95 -6.87 0.52
CA TYR A 64 3.16 -7.66 0.76
C TYR A 64 3.07 -9.05 0.10
N ARG A 65 1.93 -9.72 0.23
CA ARG A 65 1.69 -11.02 -0.43
C ARG A 65 1.65 -10.89 -1.95
N ALA A 66 0.91 -9.90 -2.45
CA ALA A 66 0.73 -9.69 -3.89
C ALA A 66 2.05 -9.38 -4.62
N LEU A 67 2.96 -8.65 -3.96
CA LEU A 67 4.23 -8.21 -4.55
C LEU A 67 5.35 -9.27 -4.49
N ARG A 68 5.17 -10.37 -3.76
CA ARG A 68 6.21 -11.42 -3.71
C ARG A 68 6.47 -12.06 -5.08
N PRO A 69 7.73 -12.38 -5.40
CA PRO A 69 8.94 -12.34 -4.55
C PRO A 69 9.64 -10.97 -4.47
N ARG A 70 9.10 -9.90 -5.08
CA ARG A 70 9.68 -8.55 -5.02
C ARG A 70 9.75 -8.05 -3.58
N ARG A 71 10.92 -7.56 -3.18
CA ARG A 71 11.08 -6.91 -1.88
C ARG A 71 10.62 -5.46 -1.97
N VAL A 72 9.72 -5.08 -1.07
CA VAL A 72 9.17 -3.73 -1.00
C VAL A 72 9.19 -3.28 0.45
N VAL A 73 9.66 -2.08 0.70
CA VAL A 73 9.65 -1.44 2.03
C VAL A 73 8.39 -0.58 2.14
N PHE A 74 7.64 -0.73 3.23
CA PHE A 74 6.38 -0.02 3.45
C PHE A 74 6.60 1.20 4.34
N LEU A 75 6.10 2.37 3.93
CA LEU A 75 6.03 3.53 4.81
C LEU A 75 4.84 3.37 5.75
N ALA A 76 5.10 3.17 7.03
CA ALA A 76 4.11 2.81 8.04
C ALA A 76 4.05 3.83 9.18
N GLY A 77 2.86 4.19 9.64
CA GLY A 77 2.70 5.01 10.84
C GLY A 77 3.13 4.27 12.11
N VAL A 78 3.78 4.95 13.05
CA VAL A 78 4.24 4.39 14.35
C VAL A 78 3.12 3.70 15.17
N LYS A 79 1.85 3.99 14.90
CA LYS A 79 0.69 3.31 15.50
C LYS A 79 0.57 1.83 15.10
N LEU A 80 1.32 1.38 14.08
CA LEU A 80 1.34 -0.02 13.65
C LEU A 80 1.79 -0.98 14.77
N HIS A 81 2.48 -0.49 15.80
CA HIS A 81 2.94 -1.30 16.92
C HIS A 81 1.91 -1.45 18.06
N GLY A 82 0.71 -0.87 17.91
CA GLY A 82 -0.32 -0.80 18.96
C GLY A 82 -1.06 -2.12 19.24
N THR A 83 -1.16 -3.01 18.25
CA THR A 83 -1.93 -4.27 18.39
C THR A 83 -1.08 -5.50 18.09
N VAL A 84 -1.52 -6.67 18.57
CA VAL A 84 -0.84 -7.94 18.29
C VAL A 84 -0.77 -8.22 16.79
N MET A 85 -1.88 -7.99 16.07
CA MET A 85 -1.97 -8.27 14.65
C MET A 85 -1.06 -7.34 13.84
N THR A 86 -1.06 -6.05 14.14
CA THR A 86 -0.23 -5.07 13.44
C THR A 86 1.26 -5.27 13.73
N ARG A 87 1.62 -5.68 14.96
CA ARG A 87 3.00 -6.10 15.30
C ARG A 87 3.44 -7.32 14.50
N LEU A 88 2.59 -8.35 14.38
CA LEU A 88 2.88 -9.54 13.57
C LEU A 88 3.09 -9.16 12.10
N ALA A 89 2.24 -8.30 11.56
CA ALA A 89 2.40 -7.79 10.20
C ALA A 89 3.73 -7.04 10.04
N ALA A 90 4.07 -6.14 10.97
CA ALA A 90 5.34 -5.40 10.96
C ALA A 90 6.57 -6.33 11.06
N GLU A 91 6.50 -7.42 11.84
CA GLU A 91 7.59 -8.41 11.90
C GLU A 91 7.81 -9.18 10.58
N THR A 92 6.79 -9.27 9.72
CA THR A 92 6.88 -9.98 8.44
C THR A 92 7.28 -9.10 7.27
N MET A 93 6.99 -7.80 7.35
CA MET A 93 7.24 -6.80 6.32
C MET A 93 8.45 -5.95 6.70
N ASP A 94 9.14 -5.42 5.69
CA ASP A 94 10.16 -4.40 5.92
C ASP A 94 9.44 -3.03 5.93
N THR A 95 9.58 -2.26 7.04
CA THR A 95 8.88 -0.99 7.24
C THR A 95 9.82 0.17 7.56
N ILE A 96 9.44 1.37 7.14
CA ILE A 96 9.96 2.64 7.66
C ILE A 96 8.86 3.25 8.51
N ASP A 97 9.17 3.52 9.77
CA ASP A 97 8.23 4.20 10.65
C ASP A 97 8.16 5.70 10.32
N ILE A 98 6.94 6.22 10.25
CA ILE A 98 6.67 7.66 10.09
C ILE A 98 5.75 8.14 11.21
N THR A 99 6.03 9.33 11.72
CA THR A 99 5.14 10.01 12.65
C THR A 99 3.96 10.61 11.91
N PRO A 100 2.72 10.10 12.09
CA PRO A 100 1.55 10.62 11.40
C PRO A 100 1.31 12.10 11.69
N ASN A 101 0.86 12.85 10.68
CA ASN A 101 0.49 14.27 10.77
C ASN A 101 1.63 15.22 11.21
N SER A 102 2.88 14.78 11.15
CA SER A 102 4.06 15.65 11.28
C SER A 102 4.83 15.67 9.94
N PRO A 103 5.56 16.74 9.62
CA PRO A 103 6.48 16.76 8.51
C PRO A 103 7.72 15.93 8.86
N ASP A 104 7.59 14.60 8.75
CA ASP A 104 8.69 13.67 9.03
C ASP A 104 9.67 13.63 7.84
N ILE A 105 10.53 14.66 7.80
CA ILE A 105 11.51 14.85 6.73
C ILE A 105 12.49 13.67 6.68
N GLU A 106 12.81 13.08 7.83
CA GLU A 106 13.74 11.95 7.90
C GLU A 106 13.15 10.70 7.24
N ALA A 107 11.89 10.39 7.52
CA ALA A 107 11.21 9.27 6.85
C ALA A 107 11.14 9.47 5.32
N LEU A 108 10.85 10.71 4.86
CA LEU A 108 10.85 11.03 3.43
C LEU A 108 12.25 10.86 2.82
N ARG A 109 13.31 11.33 3.50
CA ARG A 109 14.70 11.18 3.07
C ARG A 109 15.06 9.70 2.95
N ARG A 110 14.72 8.90 3.94
CA ARG A 110 14.96 7.46 3.95
C ARG A 110 14.27 6.73 2.79
N CYS A 111 13.04 7.11 2.45
CA CYS A 111 12.36 6.59 1.26
C CYS A 111 13.16 6.86 -0.02
N VAL A 112 13.65 8.09 -0.18
CA VAL A 112 14.47 8.47 -1.35
C VAL A 112 15.77 7.68 -1.40
N GLU A 113 16.45 7.51 -0.26
CA GLU A 113 17.70 6.74 -0.17
C GLU A 113 17.50 5.28 -0.56
N LEU A 114 16.42 4.63 -0.06
CA LEU A 114 16.10 3.26 -0.40
C LEU A 114 15.81 3.09 -1.90
N LEU A 115 14.99 3.98 -2.48
CA LEU A 115 14.68 3.95 -3.90
C LEU A 115 15.95 4.12 -4.76
N LYS A 116 16.82 5.08 -4.42
CA LYS A 116 18.11 5.27 -5.11
C LYS A 116 19.08 4.11 -4.88
N GLY A 117 18.97 3.43 -3.74
CA GLY A 117 19.73 2.22 -3.40
C GLY A 117 19.20 0.94 -4.04
N GLY A 118 18.21 1.02 -4.94
CA GLY A 118 17.69 -0.13 -5.67
C GLY A 118 16.57 -0.89 -4.98
N GLN A 119 16.00 -0.36 -3.88
CA GLN A 119 14.86 -0.97 -3.18
C GLN A 119 13.55 -0.27 -3.55
N SER A 120 12.50 -1.04 -3.74
CA SER A 120 11.16 -0.49 -3.95
C SER A 120 10.54 -0.02 -2.63
N VAL A 121 9.74 1.04 -2.69
CA VAL A 121 9.00 1.60 -1.55
C VAL A 121 7.52 1.66 -1.89
N LEU A 122 6.65 1.34 -0.93
CA LEU A 122 5.20 1.49 -1.04
C LEU A 122 4.70 2.51 -0.02
N ILE A 123 3.89 3.43 -0.52
CA ILE A 123 3.33 4.52 0.27
C ILE A 123 1.81 4.56 0.08
N PHE A 124 1.09 4.87 1.14
CA PHE A 124 -0.30 5.29 1.12
C PHE A 124 -0.36 6.82 1.19
N PRO A 125 -0.52 7.53 0.04
CA PRO A 125 -0.37 8.98 -0.02
C PRO A 125 -1.39 9.76 0.81
N GLU A 126 -2.53 9.14 1.11
CA GLU A 126 -3.59 9.69 1.96
C GLU A 126 -3.13 9.97 3.40
N GLY A 127 -2.11 9.23 3.87
CA GLY A 127 -1.57 9.37 5.22
C GLY A 127 -2.49 8.86 6.33
N GLY A 128 -3.55 8.17 5.98
CA GLY A 128 -4.51 7.55 6.88
C GLY A 128 -5.53 6.71 6.12
N ARG A 129 -6.25 5.84 6.82
CA ARG A 129 -7.28 4.97 6.23
C ARG A 129 -8.55 5.74 5.91
N SER A 130 -9.12 5.52 4.73
CA SER A 130 -10.41 6.08 4.35
C SER A 130 -11.56 5.33 5.03
N ARG A 131 -12.38 6.04 5.80
CA ARG A 131 -13.60 5.49 6.41
C ARG A 131 -14.77 5.40 5.45
N SER A 132 -14.78 6.28 4.45
CA SER A 132 -15.82 6.27 3.42
C SER A 132 -15.59 5.23 2.33
N GLY A 133 -14.40 4.62 2.28
CA GLY A 133 -13.94 3.78 1.18
C GLY A 133 -13.44 4.57 -0.04
N GLY A 134 -13.79 5.84 -0.18
CA GLY A 134 -13.32 6.69 -1.26
C GLY A 134 -11.94 7.29 -0.98
N LEU A 135 -11.16 7.58 -2.03
CA LEU A 135 -9.85 8.23 -1.93
C LEU A 135 -9.94 9.56 -1.18
N LEU A 136 -9.02 9.76 -0.24
CA LEU A 136 -8.83 11.03 0.46
C LEU A 136 -7.79 11.90 -0.25
N GLN A 137 -7.78 13.21 0.05
CA GLN A 137 -6.76 14.13 -0.44
C GLN A 137 -5.36 13.67 -0.02
N ALA A 138 -4.49 13.48 -0.99
CA ALA A 138 -3.15 13.00 -0.75
C ALA A 138 -2.22 14.07 -0.16
N LYS A 139 -1.26 13.65 0.64
CA LYS A 139 -0.23 14.49 1.26
C LYS A 139 0.89 14.80 0.25
N LYS A 140 1.36 16.05 0.24
CA LYS A 140 2.42 16.53 -0.69
C LYS A 140 3.75 15.79 -0.59
N GLY A 141 4.00 15.07 0.51
CA GLY A 141 5.25 14.35 0.75
C GLY A 141 5.59 13.31 -0.31
N VAL A 142 4.57 12.61 -0.86
CA VAL A 142 4.79 11.60 -1.90
C VAL A 142 5.36 12.22 -3.18
N GLY A 143 4.91 13.41 -3.56
CA GLY A 143 5.45 14.14 -4.72
C GLY A 143 6.92 14.52 -4.54
N LEU A 144 7.33 14.86 -3.32
CA LEU A 144 8.73 15.15 -3.01
C LEU A 144 9.61 13.89 -3.14
N ILE A 145 9.13 12.74 -2.66
CA ILE A 145 9.84 11.46 -2.81
C ILE A 145 9.98 11.12 -4.29
N ALA A 146 8.89 11.15 -5.05
CA ALA A 146 8.87 10.83 -6.46
C ALA A 146 9.85 11.69 -7.27
N LYS A 147 9.81 13.03 -7.05
CA LYS A 147 10.70 13.98 -7.73
C LYS A 147 12.18 13.75 -7.40
N ARG A 148 12.52 13.38 -6.16
CA ARG A 148 13.91 13.20 -5.74
C ARG A 148 14.48 11.83 -6.05
N ALA A 149 13.64 10.82 -6.07
CA ALA A 149 14.08 9.44 -6.33
C ALA A 149 14.29 9.17 -7.83
N CYS A 150 13.55 9.83 -8.72
CA CYS A 150 13.63 9.67 -10.17
C CYS A 150 13.45 8.21 -10.63
N VAL A 151 12.59 7.44 -9.93
CA VAL A 151 12.26 6.04 -10.27
C VAL A 151 10.86 5.96 -10.90
N PRO A 152 10.52 4.86 -11.59
CA PRO A 152 9.15 4.61 -12.02
C PRO A 152 8.15 4.62 -10.85
N ILE A 153 7.00 5.22 -11.06
CA ILE A 153 5.88 5.26 -10.12
C ILE A 153 4.82 4.29 -10.62
N VAL A 154 4.38 3.38 -9.75
CA VAL A 154 3.34 2.40 -10.07
C VAL A 154 2.10 2.71 -9.26
N PRO A 155 0.98 3.08 -9.90
CA PRO A 155 -0.29 3.24 -9.22
C PRO A 155 -0.87 1.86 -8.89
N VAL A 156 -1.37 1.70 -7.68
CA VAL A 156 -1.98 0.46 -7.20
C VAL A 156 -3.37 0.75 -6.67
N ALA A 157 -4.35 -0.02 -7.10
CA ALA A 157 -5.71 0.03 -6.58
C ALA A 157 -5.99 -1.20 -5.72
N LEU A 158 -6.61 -0.97 -4.58
CA LEU A 158 -6.98 -1.99 -3.62
C LEU A 158 -8.47 -1.84 -3.29
N THR A 159 -9.21 -2.96 -3.32
CA THR A 159 -10.62 -3.01 -2.93
C THR A 159 -10.92 -4.26 -2.12
N GLY A 160 -11.92 -4.20 -1.23
CA GLY A 160 -12.39 -5.34 -0.44
C GLY A 160 -11.66 -5.56 0.88
N THR A 161 -10.53 -4.90 1.13
CA THR A 161 -9.80 -5.02 2.41
C THR A 161 -10.55 -4.38 3.57
N GLU A 162 -11.39 -3.37 3.31
CA GLU A 162 -12.31 -2.79 4.28
C GLU A 162 -13.38 -3.78 4.77
N LYS A 163 -13.67 -4.81 3.95
CA LYS A 163 -14.54 -5.92 4.33
C LYS A 163 -13.77 -7.04 5.03
N LEU A 164 -12.51 -7.26 4.59
CA LEU A 164 -11.63 -8.25 5.20
C LEU A 164 -11.27 -7.88 6.64
N MET A 165 -10.98 -6.60 6.91
CA MET A 165 -10.69 -6.08 8.24
C MET A 165 -11.29 -4.66 8.37
N PRO A 166 -12.57 -4.54 8.73
CA PRO A 166 -13.22 -3.25 8.90
C PRO A 166 -12.54 -2.41 9.98
N ILE A 167 -12.52 -1.09 9.77
CA ILE A 167 -12.00 -0.14 10.76
C ILE A 167 -12.88 -0.20 12.00
N ASN A 168 -12.27 -0.34 13.17
CA ASN A 168 -12.92 -0.17 14.47
C ASN A 168 -12.40 1.10 15.13
N ASP A 169 -13.21 2.15 15.11
CA ASP A 169 -12.83 3.46 15.67
C ASP A 169 -12.73 3.47 17.20
N SER A 170 -13.45 2.57 17.88
CA SER A 170 -13.44 2.47 19.35
C SER A 170 -12.19 1.75 19.86
N ASP A 171 -11.70 0.77 19.13
CA ASP A 171 -10.54 -0.04 19.50
C ASP A 171 -9.84 -0.63 18.26
N MET A 172 -8.71 -0.03 17.86
CA MET A 172 -7.88 -0.61 16.80
C MET A 172 -7.38 -2.03 17.13
N GLY A 173 -7.31 -2.37 18.42
CA GLY A 173 -6.97 -3.72 18.88
C GLY A 173 -8.11 -4.72 18.73
N GLY A 174 -9.33 -4.24 18.60
CA GLY A 174 -10.55 -5.02 18.39
C GLY A 174 -10.90 -5.29 16.94
N GLU A 175 -10.08 -4.84 15.96
CA GLU A 175 -10.29 -5.15 14.56
C GLU A 175 -10.19 -6.66 14.31
N ARG A 176 -11.17 -7.20 13.57
CA ARG A 176 -11.29 -8.64 13.30
C ARG A 176 -11.20 -8.89 11.81
N LEU A 177 -10.72 -10.09 11.46
CA LEU A 177 -10.67 -10.57 10.09
C LEU A 177 -11.96 -11.32 9.74
N PHE A 178 -12.47 -11.08 8.54
CA PHE A 178 -13.64 -11.72 7.96
C PHE A 178 -13.28 -12.32 6.60
N HIS A 179 -14.16 -13.14 6.05
CA HIS A 179 -14.03 -13.58 4.65
C HIS A 179 -14.39 -12.43 3.71
N ALA A 180 -13.51 -12.14 2.75
CA ALA A 180 -13.77 -11.12 1.75
C ALA A 180 -13.07 -11.41 0.42
N ASP A 181 -13.73 -10.98 -0.67
CA ASP A 181 -13.09 -10.87 -1.98
C ASP A 181 -12.25 -9.60 -2.00
N VAL A 182 -10.97 -9.75 -2.29
CA VAL A 182 -10.01 -8.65 -2.36
C VAL A 182 -9.45 -8.57 -3.77
N THR A 183 -9.37 -7.35 -4.30
CA THR A 183 -8.74 -7.13 -5.60
C THR A 183 -7.57 -6.18 -5.45
N VAL A 184 -6.43 -6.55 -6.03
CA VAL A 184 -5.23 -5.72 -6.15
C VAL A 184 -4.95 -5.51 -7.63
N THR A 185 -4.92 -4.27 -8.09
CA THR A 185 -4.63 -3.92 -9.49
C THR A 185 -3.42 -3.02 -9.56
N PHE A 186 -2.37 -3.48 -10.23
CA PHE A 186 -1.21 -2.66 -10.56
C PHE A 186 -1.46 -2.02 -11.92
N GLY A 187 -1.40 -0.69 -11.98
CA GLY A 187 -1.55 0.07 -13.22
C GLY A 187 -0.22 0.27 -13.95
N PRO A 188 -0.27 0.87 -15.15
CA PRO A 188 0.92 1.23 -15.91
C PRO A 188 1.84 2.15 -15.12
N ALA A 189 3.13 1.83 -15.15
CA ALA A 189 4.12 2.69 -14.53
C ALA A 189 4.26 4.00 -15.32
N PHE A 190 4.49 5.09 -14.60
CA PHE A 190 4.74 6.41 -15.18
C PHE A 190 5.90 7.10 -14.43
N ARG A 191 6.36 8.22 -14.96
CA ARG A 191 7.40 9.07 -14.35
C ARG A 191 6.84 10.44 -14.00
N MET A 192 7.55 11.19 -13.17
CA MET A 192 7.12 12.56 -12.81
C MET A 192 7.07 13.48 -14.02
N GLU A 193 7.97 13.27 -14.97
CA GLU A 193 8.04 14.06 -16.21
C GLU A 193 6.77 13.90 -17.08
N ASP A 194 6.13 12.74 -17.01
CA ASP A 194 4.88 12.46 -17.73
C ASP A 194 3.70 13.29 -17.21
N LEU A 195 3.78 13.78 -15.96
CA LEU A 195 2.73 14.56 -15.32
C LEU A 195 2.89 16.07 -15.46
N GLU A 196 4.10 16.57 -15.78
CA GLU A 196 4.38 18.01 -15.86
C GLU A 196 3.45 18.75 -16.85
N PRO A 197 3.16 18.19 -18.06
CA PRO A 197 2.23 18.83 -18.98
C PRO A 197 0.79 18.95 -18.43
N GLU A 198 0.35 17.97 -17.62
CA GLU A 198 -1.01 17.92 -17.04
C GLU A 198 -1.24 18.99 -15.98
N VAL A 199 -0.18 19.51 -15.38
CA VAL A 199 -0.26 20.45 -14.25
C VAL A 199 0.27 21.83 -14.57
N SER A 200 0.64 22.07 -15.82
CA SER A 200 1.12 23.38 -16.30
C SER A 200 0.09 24.47 -16.02
N GLY A 201 0.54 25.54 -15.34
CA GLY A 201 -0.33 26.66 -14.97
C GLY A 201 -1.11 26.52 -13.66
N ALA A 202 -0.96 25.40 -12.95
CA ALA A 202 -1.61 25.23 -11.64
C ALA A 202 -1.04 26.19 -10.59
N SER A 203 -1.92 26.83 -9.81
CA SER A 203 -1.53 27.77 -8.73
C SER A 203 -0.71 27.08 -7.62
N ASP A 204 -1.02 25.83 -7.30
CA ASP A 204 -0.21 24.96 -6.42
C ASP A 204 0.30 23.77 -7.22
N ALA A 205 1.39 23.97 -7.94
CA ALA A 205 2.00 22.93 -8.77
C ALA A 205 2.37 21.66 -7.98
N ARG A 206 2.72 21.78 -6.68
CA ARG A 206 3.06 20.62 -5.86
C ARG A 206 1.84 19.76 -5.57
N GLN A 207 0.71 20.36 -5.22
CA GLN A 207 -0.53 19.63 -4.98
C GLN A 207 -1.07 19.07 -6.30
N ALA A 208 -1.05 19.84 -7.37
CA ALA A 208 -1.50 19.42 -8.69
C ALA A 208 -0.76 18.16 -9.19
N LEU A 209 0.58 18.08 -8.99
CA LEU A 209 1.37 16.88 -9.31
C LEU A 209 0.92 15.67 -8.50
N VAL A 210 0.71 15.84 -7.19
CA VAL A 210 0.24 14.74 -6.33
C VAL A 210 -1.18 14.31 -6.73
N ASP A 211 -2.04 15.26 -7.06
CA ASP A 211 -3.40 14.96 -7.53
C ASP A 211 -3.38 14.22 -8.87
N ALA A 212 -2.47 14.58 -9.80
CA ALA A 212 -2.27 13.84 -11.04
C ALA A 212 -1.79 12.40 -10.80
N MET A 213 -0.88 12.20 -9.83
CA MET A 213 -0.47 10.85 -9.39
C MET A 213 -1.66 10.04 -8.87
N MET A 214 -2.51 10.66 -8.02
CA MET A 214 -3.66 9.99 -7.43
C MET A 214 -4.78 9.73 -8.42
N ARG A 215 -4.93 10.55 -9.45
CA ARG A 215 -5.85 10.27 -10.57
C ARG A 215 -5.48 8.97 -11.30
N ARG A 216 -4.19 8.62 -11.40
CA ARG A 216 -3.75 7.31 -11.93
C ARG A 216 -4.22 6.15 -11.03
N VAL A 217 -4.25 6.34 -9.70
CA VAL A 217 -4.82 5.35 -8.77
C VAL A 217 -6.34 5.30 -8.91
N ALA A 218 -7.01 6.47 -8.94
CA ALA A 218 -8.47 6.57 -9.10
C ALA A 218 -8.96 5.88 -10.39
N ALA A 219 -8.21 6.01 -11.48
CA ALA A 219 -8.50 5.38 -12.75
C ALA A 219 -8.56 3.84 -12.71
N LEU A 220 -7.91 3.22 -11.74
CA LEU A 220 -7.94 1.77 -11.53
C LEU A 220 -9.07 1.32 -10.58
N LEU A 221 -9.73 2.27 -9.91
CA LEU A 221 -10.74 2.02 -8.90
C LEU A 221 -12.17 2.12 -9.45
N PRO A 222 -13.10 1.29 -8.99
CA PRO A 222 -14.52 1.50 -9.26
C PRO A 222 -14.98 2.90 -8.79
N PRO A 223 -15.99 3.51 -9.42
CA PRO A 223 -16.44 4.87 -9.12
C PRO A 223 -16.69 5.15 -7.62
N ALA A 224 -17.23 4.17 -6.89
CA ALA A 224 -17.49 4.29 -5.45
C ALA A 224 -16.22 4.49 -4.59
N TYR A 225 -15.05 4.12 -5.11
CA TYR A 225 -13.76 4.24 -4.40
C TYR A 225 -12.95 5.47 -4.83
N GLN A 226 -13.37 6.21 -5.86
CA GLN A 226 -12.59 7.32 -6.42
C GLN A 226 -12.55 8.56 -5.52
N GLY A 227 -13.53 8.73 -4.62
CA GLY A 227 -13.56 9.78 -3.61
C GLY A 227 -13.36 11.19 -4.17
N VAL A 228 -12.41 11.95 -3.62
CA VAL A 228 -12.12 13.33 -4.06
C VAL A 228 -11.49 13.40 -5.47
N TYR A 229 -11.13 12.28 -6.08
CA TYR A 229 -10.57 12.20 -7.44
C TYR A 229 -11.57 11.65 -8.46
N ALA A 230 -12.86 11.55 -8.10
CA ALA A 230 -13.92 11.16 -9.02
C ALA A 230 -14.03 12.15 -10.21
N GLY A 231 -14.36 11.63 -11.40
CA GLY A 231 -14.49 12.45 -12.63
C GLY A 231 -13.15 12.79 -13.31
N GLY A 232 -12.08 12.10 -12.94
CA GLY A 232 -10.81 12.14 -13.69
C GLY A 232 -10.93 11.50 -15.08
N PRO A 233 -9.89 11.61 -15.95
CA PRO A 233 -9.89 10.97 -17.26
C PRO A 233 -10.18 9.47 -17.14
N GLU A 234 -10.96 8.95 -18.12
CA GLU A 234 -11.25 7.51 -18.14
C GLU A 234 -9.98 6.67 -18.01
N PRO A 235 -10.05 5.56 -17.23
CA PRO A 235 -8.92 4.67 -17.12
C PRO A 235 -8.52 4.22 -18.52
N VAL A 236 -7.25 4.35 -18.85
CA VAL A 236 -6.71 3.60 -19.98
C VAL A 236 -6.91 2.13 -19.61
N ALA A 237 -7.92 1.52 -20.23
CA ALA A 237 -8.23 0.12 -20.00
C ALA A 237 -6.94 -0.70 -20.18
N PRO A 238 -6.55 -1.54 -19.22
CA PRO A 238 -5.44 -2.44 -19.46
C PRO A 238 -5.77 -3.23 -20.73
N THR A 239 -4.87 -3.23 -21.68
CA THR A 239 -4.99 -3.98 -22.92
C THR A 239 -5.15 -5.46 -22.59
N ALA A 240 -6.38 -5.98 -22.64
CA ALA A 240 -6.90 -7.26 -22.19
C ALA A 240 -6.84 -7.47 -20.65
N PRO A 241 -7.84 -8.11 -20.03
CA PRO A 241 -7.75 -8.43 -18.61
C PRO A 241 -6.52 -9.33 -18.39
N PRO A 242 -5.54 -8.88 -17.61
CA PRO A 242 -4.38 -9.72 -17.33
C PRO A 242 -4.89 -10.99 -16.67
N SER A 243 -4.39 -12.15 -17.09
CA SER A 243 -4.73 -13.43 -16.48
C SER A 243 -4.46 -13.34 -14.98
N ALA A 244 -5.48 -13.61 -14.16
CA ALA A 244 -5.34 -13.61 -12.71
C ALA A 244 -4.22 -14.60 -12.32
N VAL A 245 -3.20 -14.11 -11.64
CA VAL A 245 -2.14 -14.96 -11.08
C VAL A 245 -2.58 -15.35 -9.68
N PRO A 246 -2.70 -16.65 -9.35
CA PRO A 246 -2.98 -17.05 -7.98
C PRO A 246 -1.85 -16.54 -7.06
N PRO A 247 -2.16 -16.07 -5.85
CA PRO A 247 -1.14 -15.66 -4.89
C PRO A 247 -0.21 -16.85 -4.63
N SER A 248 1.10 -16.63 -4.73
CA SER A 248 2.11 -17.65 -4.43
C SER A 248 1.91 -18.17 -3.00
N ALA A 249 1.86 -19.49 -2.86
CA ALA A 249 1.73 -20.21 -1.60
C ALA A 249 2.87 -19.88 -0.61
#